data_312238063ef99043063b2ea743e17957
#
_entry.id   312238063ef99043063b2ea743e17957
#
_cell.length_a   1.000
_cell.length_b   1.000
_cell.length_c   1.000
_cell.angle_alpha   90.00
_cell.angle_beta   90.00
_cell.angle_gamma   90.00
#
_symmetry.space_group_name_H-M   'P 1'
#
loop_
_entity.id
_entity.type
_entity.pdbx_description
1 polymer ?
#
loop_
_entity_poly.entity_id
_entity_poly.type
_entity_poly.pdbx_seq_one_letter_code
_entity_poly.pdbx_strand_id
1 'polypeptide(L)'
;RTAGFGFNAKSREAQRWATKFAGDRITTINTETKLAVRKIVVDSIREGIPPRDAAKQIREMVGLNRPQGLALRRYVQKLSPSLSPAAKAKAGIKLKNKMIRRRAITIARTEVIDSLSGGVEQAWVQAQQKGLLGSNAKKEWVTTPFGACAICRALNGQSVKITGMFSSEIGPL
;
A
#
# COMPACT_ATOMS: atom_id res chain seq x y z
N ARG A 1 -24.24 19.28 18.21
CA ARG A 1 -22.99 18.58 18.54
C ARG A 1 -22.53 17.86 17.28
N THR A 2 -21.61 18.40 16.55
CA THR A 2 -20.91 17.74 15.44
C THR A 2 -20.10 16.58 16.05
N ALA A 3 -20.51 15.34 15.76
CA ALA A 3 -19.70 14.18 16.08
C ALA A 3 -18.40 14.28 15.25
N GLY A 4 -17.31 14.64 15.91
CA GLY A 4 -16.02 14.71 15.27
C GLY A 4 -15.55 13.30 14.89
N PHE A 5 -15.62 12.96 13.60
CA PHE A 5 -14.98 11.78 13.07
C PHE A 5 -13.48 12.07 12.95
N GLY A 6 -12.72 11.73 14.00
CA GLY A 6 -11.27 11.76 13.96
C GLY A 6 -10.72 10.54 13.21
N PHE A 7 -9.73 10.75 12.35
CA PHE A 7 -8.93 9.66 11.79
C PHE A 7 -8.20 8.93 12.91
N ASN A 8 -8.61 7.71 13.19
CA ASN A 8 -7.94 6.86 14.16
C ASN A 8 -7.08 5.82 13.46
N ALA A 9 -5.76 6.06 13.46
CA ALA A 9 -4.80 5.13 12.86
C ALA A 9 -4.82 3.71 13.48
N LYS A 10 -5.41 3.55 14.68
CA LYS A 10 -5.59 2.27 15.37
C LYS A 10 -7.04 1.76 15.30
N SER A 11 -7.81 2.18 14.28
CA SER A 11 -9.22 1.83 14.19
C SER A 11 -9.43 0.31 14.07
N ARG A 12 -10.46 -0.19 14.74
CA ARG A 12 -10.86 -1.60 14.64
C ARG A 12 -11.32 -1.96 13.22
N GLU A 13 -11.91 -1.02 12.51
CA GLU A 13 -12.35 -1.16 11.13
C GLU A 13 -11.16 -1.34 10.20
N ALA A 14 -10.10 -0.57 10.35
CA ALA A 14 -8.85 -0.72 9.58
C ALA A 14 -8.18 -2.08 9.86
N GLN A 15 -8.17 -2.53 11.11
CA GLN A 15 -7.63 -3.86 11.47
C GLN A 15 -8.45 -4.98 10.82
N ARG A 16 -9.79 -4.89 10.84
CA ARG A 16 -10.69 -5.87 10.19
C ARG A 16 -10.48 -5.87 8.68
N TRP A 17 -10.36 -4.70 8.06
CA TRP A 17 -10.06 -4.58 6.64
C TRP A 17 -8.71 -5.23 6.29
N ALA A 18 -7.66 -4.91 7.05
CA ALA A 18 -6.34 -5.49 6.87
C ALA A 18 -6.37 -7.01 7.02
N THR A 19 -7.08 -7.53 8.02
CA THR A 19 -7.22 -8.98 8.23
C THR A 19 -7.87 -9.68 7.03
N LYS A 20 -8.79 -9.02 6.35
CA LYS A 20 -9.51 -9.61 5.21
C LYS A 20 -8.77 -9.44 3.88
N PHE A 21 -8.19 -8.28 3.63
CA PHE A 21 -7.75 -7.88 2.30
C PHE A 21 -6.25 -7.59 2.16
N ALA A 22 -5.51 -7.30 3.26
CA ALA A 22 -4.10 -6.99 3.13
C ALA A 22 -3.32 -8.18 2.53
N GLY A 23 -2.44 -7.87 1.60
CA GLY A 23 -1.65 -8.84 0.87
C GLY A 23 -2.29 -9.37 -0.43
N ASP A 24 -3.59 -9.14 -0.67
CA ASP A 24 -4.28 -9.72 -1.83
C ASP A 24 -3.78 -9.14 -3.16
N ARG A 25 -3.37 -7.88 -3.16
CA ARG A 25 -2.80 -7.20 -4.33
C ARG A 25 -1.32 -7.52 -4.56
N ILE A 26 -0.67 -8.20 -3.64
CA ILE A 26 0.73 -8.54 -3.78
C ILE A 26 0.86 -9.72 -4.76
N THR A 27 1.43 -9.44 -5.91
CA THR A 27 1.72 -10.46 -6.92
C THR A 27 3.07 -11.13 -6.71
N THR A 28 3.23 -12.35 -7.23
CA THR A 28 4.51 -13.08 -7.23
C THR A 28 5.08 -13.40 -5.84
N ILE A 29 4.21 -13.71 -4.89
CA ILE A 29 4.54 -14.31 -3.60
C ILE A 29 3.60 -15.49 -3.33
N ASN A 30 4.05 -16.46 -2.53
CA ASN A 30 3.21 -17.59 -2.13
C ASN A 30 2.19 -17.18 -1.04
N THR A 31 1.24 -18.08 -0.79
CA THR A 31 0.16 -17.83 0.19
C THR A 31 0.69 -17.59 1.60
N GLU A 32 1.71 -18.34 2.02
CA GLU A 32 2.32 -18.16 3.35
C GLU A 32 2.94 -16.78 3.53
N THR A 33 3.67 -16.31 2.50
CA THR A 33 4.22 -14.94 2.52
C THR A 33 3.11 -13.89 2.54
N LYS A 34 2.00 -14.10 1.83
CA LYS A 34 0.83 -13.19 1.89
C LYS A 34 0.27 -13.12 3.30
N LEU A 35 0.06 -14.28 3.94
CA LEU A 35 -0.44 -14.35 5.32
C LEU A 35 0.51 -13.66 6.31
N ALA A 36 1.81 -13.87 6.16
CA ALA A 36 2.81 -13.21 6.98
C ALA A 36 2.81 -11.68 6.80
N VAL A 37 2.75 -11.19 5.56
CA VAL A 37 2.62 -9.75 5.28
C VAL A 37 1.32 -9.19 5.86
N ARG A 38 0.21 -9.90 5.69
CA ARG A 38 -1.10 -9.51 6.28
C ARG A 38 -0.99 -9.35 7.80
N LYS A 39 -0.37 -10.31 8.49
CA LYS A 39 -0.14 -10.22 9.92
C LYS A 39 0.66 -8.98 10.31
N ILE A 40 1.77 -8.70 9.60
CA ILE A 40 2.59 -7.49 9.84
C ILE A 40 1.76 -6.22 9.67
N VAL A 41 0.92 -6.13 8.64
CA VAL A 41 0.06 -4.95 8.39
C VAL A 41 -0.97 -4.78 9.51
N VAL A 42 -1.65 -5.85 9.93
CA VAL A 42 -2.62 -5.83 11.05
C VAL A 42 -1.94 -5.38 12.34
N ASP A 43 -0.79 -5.97 12.67
CA ASP A 43 -0.02 -5.63 13.87
C ASP A 43 0.46 -4.17 13.82
N SER A 44 0.91 -3.71 12.65
CA SER A 44 1.35 -2.32 12.45
C SER A 44 0.21 -1.32 12.70
N ILE A 45 -1.00 -1.61 12.22
CA ILE A 45 -2.18 -0.75 12.47
C ILE A 45 -2.55 -0.77 13.95
N ARG A 46 -2.56 -1.96 14.57
CA ARG A 46 -2.92 -2.11 15.99
C ARG A 46 -1.95 -1.36 16.92
N GLU A 47 -0.67 -1.45 16.64
CA GLU A 47 0.39 -0.88 17.47
C GLU A 47 0.76 0.54 17.07
N GLY A 48 0.28 1.02 15.92
CA GLY A 48 0.61 2.34 15.37
C GLY A 48 2.03 2.40 14.79
N ILE A 49 2.55 1.27 14.31
CA ILE A 49 3.87 1.18 13.70
C ILE A 49 3.83 1.84 12.31
N PRO A 50 4.75 2.76 12.00
CA PRO A 50 4.80 3.40 10.69
C PRO A 50 5.09 2.40 9.56
N PRO A 51 4.57 2.60 8.33
CA PRO A 51 4.83 1.72 7.19
C PRO A 51 6.33 1.49 6.90
N ARG A 52 7.18 2.47 7.22
CA ARG A 52 8.64 2.34 7.07
C ARG A 52 9.23 1.25 7.96
N ASP A 53 8.69 1.08 9.15
CA ASP A 53 9.18 0.08 10.11
C ASP A 53 8.57 -1.30 9.81
N ALA A 54 7.29 -1.35 9.44
CA ALA A 54 6.66 -2.56 8.89
C ALA A 54 7.44 -3.10 7.66
N ALA A 55 7.94 -2.21 6.80
CA ALA A 55 8.74 -2.59 5.64
C ALA A 55 10.03 -3.33 5.98
N LYS A 56 10.61 -3.10 7.16
CA LYS A 56 11.82 -3.83 7.61
C LYS A 56 11.52 -5.31 7.80
N GLN A 57 10.37 -5.65 8.39
CA GLN A 57 9.93 -7.03 8.58
C GLN A 57 9.52 -7.67 7.24
N ILE A 58 8.76 -6.95 6.41
CA ILE A 58 8.34 -7.42 5.09
C ILE A 58 9.55 -7.72 4.20
N ARG A 59 10.62 -6.96 4.30
CA ARG A 59 11.85 -7.15 3.52
C ARG A 59 12.48 -8.53 3.70
N GLU A 60 12.39 -9.09 4.88
CA GLU A 60 12.95 -10.42 5.18
C GLU A 60 12.15 -11.57 4.52
N MET A 61 10.92 -11.30 4.12
CA MET A 61 9.98 -12.29 3.58
C MET A 61 9.81 -12.18 2.06
N VAL A 62 10.02 -11.00 1.47
CA VAL A 62 9.79 -10.79 0.05
C VAL A 62 11.08 -10.85 -0.77
N GLY A 63 11.05 -11.64 -1.84
CA GLY A 63 12.12 -11.69 -2.82
C GLY A 63 11.94 -10.66 -3.95
N LEU A 64 12.71 -10.82 -5.01
CA LEU A 64 12.50 -10.10 -6.27
C LEU A 64 11.29 -10.69 -7.01
N ASN A 65 10.50 -9.84 -7.65
CA ASN A 65 9.53 -10.30 -8.64
C ASN A 65 10.22 -10.57 -9.99
N ARG A 66 9.50 -11.21 -10.94
CA ARG A 66 10.05 -11.59 -12.25
C ARG A 66 10.69 -10.41 -13.01
N PRO A 67 10.04 -9.24 -13.16
CA PRO A 67 10.66 -8.09 -13.83
C PRO A 67 11.95 -7.63 -13.14
N GLN A 68 11.98 -7.61 -11.81
CA GLN A 68 13.17 -7.22 -11.04
C GLN A 68 14.31 -8.23 -11.21
N GLY A 69 14.00 -9.53 -11.22
CA GLY A 69 14.97 -10.58 -11.48
C GLY A 69 15.61 -10.46 -12.87
N LEU A 70 14.80 -10.20 -13.89
CA LEU A 70 15.28 -9.94 -15.25
C LEU A 70 16.14 -8.66 -15.34
N ALA A 71 15.71 -7.58 -14.67
CA ALA A 71 16.48 -6.34 -14.62
C ALA A 71 17.83 -6.51 -13.92
N LEU A 72 17.87 -7.27 -12.84
CA LEU A 72 19.12 -7.61 -12.15
C LEU A 72 20.06 -8.41 -13.04
N ARG A 73 19.54 -9.43 -13.73
CA ARG A 73 20.34 -10.24 -14.68
C ARG A 73 20.95 -9.36 -15.78
N ARG A 74 20.13 -8.52 -16.42
CA ARG A 74 20.61 -7.59 -17.47
C ARG A 74 21.66 -6.62 -16.94
N TYR A 75 21.49 -6.12 -15.72
CA TYR A 75 22.48 -5.26 -15.09
C TYR A 75 23.83 -5.95 -14.91
N VAL A 76 23.85 -7.17 -14.35
CA VAL A 76 25.09 -7.93 -14.15
C VAL A 76 25.78 -8.26 -15.48
N GLN A 77 25.00 -8.60 -16.52
CA GLN A 77 25.54 -8.87 -17.86
C GLN A 77 26.18 -7.64 -18.52
N LYS A 78 25.68 -6.43 -18.20
CA LYS A 78 26.21 -5.16 -18.74
C LYS A 78 27.40 -4.60 -17.96
N LEU A 79 27.78 -5.23 -16.86
CA LEU A 79 28.97 -4.80 -16.11
C LEU A 79 30.24 -5.02 -16.96
N SER A 80 31.19 -4.08 -16.83
CA SER A 80 32.46 -4.13 -17.60
C SER A 80 33.10 -5.50 -17.53
N PRO A 81 33.56 -6.03 -18.69
CA PRO A 81 34.32 -7.27 -18.73
C PRO A 81 35.56 -7.25 -17.84
N SER A 82 36.17 -6.09 -17.64
CA SER A 82 37.37 -5.90 -16.81
C SER A 82 37.17 -6.07 -15.32
N LEU A 83 35.88 -6.07 -14.85
CA LEU A 83 35.57 -6.30 -13.44
C LEU A 83 35.77 -7.76 -13.06
N SER A 84 36.41 -8.00 -11.92
CA SER A 84 36.55 -9.36 -11.37
C SER A 84 35.18 -10.00 -11.08
N PRO A 85 35.07 -11.33 -11.12
CA PRO A 85 33.83 -12.04 -10.76
C PRO A 85 33.29 -11.63 -9.37
N ALA A 86 34.16 -11.43 -8.40
CA ALA A 86 33.80 -10.99 -7.07
C ALA A 86 33.21 -9.56 -7.07
N ALA A 87 33.78 -8.64 -7.86
CA ALA A 87 33.25 -7.28 -7.98
C ALA A 87 31.87 -7.26 -8.67
N LYS A 88 31.66 -8.09 -9.70
CA LYS A 88 30.35 -8.26 -10.35
C LYS A 88 29.31 -8.82 -9.39
N ALA A 89 29.67 -9.84 -8.62
CA ALA A 89 28.80 -10.43 -7.61
C ALA A 89 28.41 -9.39 -6.54
N LYS A 90 29.37 -8.64 -6.01
CA LYS A 90 29.11 -7.56 -5.03
C LYS A 90 28.17 -6.48 -5.58
N ALA A 91 28.37 -6.05 -6.83
CA ALA A 91 27.49 -5.09 -7.49
C ALA A 91 26.06 -5.63 -7.67
N GLY A 92 25.93 -6.90 -8.06
CA GLY A 92 24.65 -7.59 -8.18
C GLY A 92 23.91 -7.69 -6.85
N ILE A 93 24.60 -8.08 -5.79
CA ILE A 93 24.03 -8.16 -4.43
C ILE A 93 23.55 -6.77 -3.95
N LYS A 94 24.35 -5.74 -4.16
CA LYS A 94 23.98 -4.36 -3.81
C LYS A 94 22.68 -3.93 -4.51
N LEU A 95 22.57 -4.18 -5.82
CA LEU A 95 21.36 -3.85 -6.58
C LEU A 95 20.17 -4.69 -6.13
N LYS A 96 20.33 -6.01 -5.93
CA LYS A 96 19.31 -6.92 -5.40
C LYS A 96 18.72 -6.38 -4.11
N ASN A 97 19.56 -6.06 -3.13
CA ASN A 97 19.15 -5.56 -1.82
C ASN A 97 18.40 -4.21 -1.92
N LYS A 98 18.84 -3.32 -2.82
CA LYS A 98 18.14 -2.07 -3.10
C LYS A 98 16.73 -2.31 -3.68
N MET A 99 16.58 -3.25 -4.60
CA MET A 99 15.30 -3.61 -5.22
C MET A 99 14.34 -4.22 -4.20
N ILE A 100 14.81 -5.18 -3.38
CA ILE A 100 14.00 -5.82 -2.32
C ILE A 100 13.55 -4.77 -1.31
N ARG A 101 14.44 -3.88 -0.85
CA ARG A 101 14.09 -2.80 0.07
C ARG A 101 13.01 -1.89 -0.51
N ARG A 102 13.13 -1.47 -1.78
CA ARG A 102 12.11 -0.66 -2.44
C ARG A 102 10.77 -1.37 -2.52
N ARG A 103 10.78 -2.65 -2.91
CA ARG A 103 9.57 -3.47 -2.98
C ARG A 103 8.88 -3.58 -1.62
N ALA A 104 9.62 -3.87 -0.56
CA ALA A 104 9.08 -3.98 0.80
C ALA A 104 8.45 -2.65 1.27
N ILE A 105 9.09 -1.51 1.00
CA ILE A 105 8.53 -0.20 1.32
C ILE A 105 7.24 0.05 0.54
N THR A 106 7.21 -0.27 -0.75
CA THR A 106 6.00 -0.11 -1.57
C THR A 106 4.86 -0.97 -1.02
N ILE A 107 5.12 -2.26 -0.75
CA ILE A 107 4.12 -3.17 -0.17
C ILE A 107 3.60 -2.61 1.15
N ALA A 108 4.48 -2.30 2.10
CA ALA A 108 4.08 -1.80 3.41
C ALA A 108 3.21 -0.54 3.32
N ARG A 109 3.62 0.43 2.51
CA ARG A 109 2.87 1.68 2.34
C ARG A 109 1.52 1.44 1.69
N THR A 110 1.46 0.66 0.63
CA THR A 110 0.22 0.37 -0.09
C THR A 110 -0.75 -0.38 0.82
N GLU A 111 -0.33 -1.46 1.44
CA GLU A 111 -1.21 -2.29 2.26
C GLU A 111 -1.70 -1.57 3.54
N VAL A 112 -0.84 -0.79 4.20
CA VAL A 112 -1.24 -0.02 5.39
C VAL A 112 -2.22 1.10 5.00
N ILE A 113 -1.92 1.87 3.94
CA ILE A 113 -2.79 2.97 3.51
C ILE A 113 -4.14 2.43 3.02
N ASP A 114 -4.15 1.36 2.23
CA ASP A 114 -5.37 0.71 1.74
C ASP A 114 -6.23 0.22 2.91
N SER A 115 -5.61 -0.41 3.90
CA SER A 115 -6.31 -0.88 5.11
C SER A 115 -6.90 0.25 5.93
N LEU A 116 -6.17 1.36 6.08
CA LEU A 116 -6.67 2.54 6.79
C LEU A 116 -7.82 3.19 6.02
N SER A 117 -7.70 3.35 4.71
CA SER A 117 -8.74 3.93 3.84
C SER A 117 -10.00 3.08 3.84
N GLY A 118 -9.86 1.75 3.67
CA GLY A 118 -10.99 0.83 3.73
C GLY A 118 -11.66 0.80 5.11
N GLY A 119 -10.88 0.91 6.18
CA GLY A 119 -11.42 1.03 7.55
C GLY A 119 -12.23 2.29 7.77
N VAL A 120 -11.78 3.43 7.22
CA VAL A 120 -12.52 4.69 7.28
C VAL A 120 -13.84 4.58 6.50
N GLU A 121 -13.81 4.00 5.30
CA GLU A 121 -15.03 3.80 4.51
C GLU A 121 -16.05 2.93 5.25
N GLN A 122 -15.61 1.83 5.87
CA GLN A 122 -16.48 0.97 6.68
C GLN A 122 -17.06 1.72 7.89
N ALA A 123 -16.28 2.57 8.55
CA ALA A 123 -16.78 3.40 9.65
C ALA A 123 -17.86 4.37 9.18
N TRP A 124 -17.71 5.00 8.00
CA TRP A 124 -18.73 5.87 7.44
C TRP A 124 -20.02 5.11 7.07
N VAL A 125 -19.90 3.91 6.48
CA VAL A 125 -21.06 3.05 6.19
C VAL A 125 -21.82 2.72 7.47
N GLN A 126 -21.11 2.32 8.53
CA GLN A 126 -21.73 2.02 9.83
C GLN A 126 -22.38 3.27 10.45
N ALA A 127 -21.75 4.43 10.36
CA ALA A 127 -22.30 5.69 10.84
C ALA A 127 -23.60 6.06 10.09
N GLN A 128 -23.64 5.83 8.79
CA GLN A 128 -24.85 6.04 7.98
C GLN A 128 -25.97 5.07 8.38
N GLN A 129 -25.66 3.78 8.58
CA GLN A 129 -26.62 2.77 9.03
C GLN A 129 -27.20 3.09 10.40
N LYS A 130 -26.42 3.72 11.28
CA LYS A 130 -26.85 4.16 12.63
C LYS A 130 -27.53 5.53 12.64
N GLY A 131 -27.73 6.15 11.48
CA GLY A 131 -28.34 7.48 11.38
C GLY A 131 -27.45 8.64 11.86
N LEU A 132 -26.16 8.38 12.12
CA LEU A 132 -25.17 9.40 12.51
C LEU A 132 -24.68 10.23 11.31
N LEU A 133 -24.80 9.68 10.11
CA LEU A 133 -24.59 10.37 8.84
C LEU A 133 -25.87 10.30 8.02
N GLY A 134 -26.22 11.40 7.33
CA GLY A 134 -27.36 11.43 6.44
C GLY A 134 -27.27 10.42 5.29
N SER A 135 -28.41 9.92 4.81
CA SER A 135 -28.47 8.96 3.70
C SER A 135 -27.84 9.49 2.41
N ASN A 136 -27.77 10.81 2.26
CA ASN A 136 -27.17 11.50 1.11
C ASN A 136 -25.71 11.91 1.33
N ALA A 137 -25.08 11.49 2.44
CA ALA A 137 -23.68 11.78 2.71
C ALA A 137 -22.78 11.26 1.57
N LYS A 138 -21.81 12.08 1.20
CA LYS A 138 -20.87 11.81 0.10
C LYS A 138 -19.45 11.84 0.62
N LYS A 139 -18.56 11.13 -0.06
CA LYS A 139 -17.11 11.26 0.07
C LYS A 139 -16.56 12.09 -1.09
N GLU A 140 -15.56 12.90 -0.83
CA GLU A 140 -14.90 13.75 -1.82
C GLU A 140 -13.42 13.37 -1.93
N TRP A 141 -12.92 13.36 -3.17
CA TRP A 141 -11.49 13.18 -3.41
C TRP A 141 -10.77 14.52 -3.26
N VAL A 142 -9.95 14.61 -2.24
CA VAL A 142 -9.12 15.79 -1.99
C VAL A 142 -7.65 15.43 -2.21
N THR A 143 -6.97 16.20 -3.06
CA THR A 143 -5.54 16.02 -3.32
C THR A 143 -4.73 17.19 -2.80
N THR A 144 -3.45 16.91 -2.53
CA THR A 144 -2.50 17.99 -2.15
C THR A 144 -2.23 18.90 -3.36
N PRO A 145 -2.04 20.22 -3.15
CA PRO A 145 -1.76 21.16 -4.23
C PRO A 145 -0.47 20.83 -5.00
N PHE A 146 0.51 20.23 -4.30
CA PHE A 146 1.82 19.91 -4.85
C PHE A 146 2.07 18.41 -4.87
N GLY A 147 2.68 17.91 -5.95
CA GLY A 147 3.10 16.53 -6.09
C GLY A 147 2.01 15.53 -6.46
N ALA A 148 0.75 15.96 -6.66
CA ALA A 148 -0.32 15.09 -7.11
C ALA A 148 -0.06 14.62 -8.55
N CYS A 149 -0.24 13.31 -8.80
CA CYS A 149 -0.17 12.74 -10.14
C CYS A 149 -1.38 13.21 -11.00
N ALA A 150 -1.30 12.96 -12.32
CA ALA A 150 -2.36 13.37 -13.25
C ALA A 150 -3.73 12.81 -12.87
N ILE A 151 -3.79 11.54 -12.45
CA ILE A 151 -5.03 10.87 -11.99
C ILE A 151 -5.60 11.58 -10.76
N CYS A 152 -4.78 11.81 -9.72
CA CYS A 152 -5.24 12.48 -8.51
C CYS A 152 -5.74 13.90 -8.80
N ARG A 153 -5.08 14.62 -9.71
CA ARG A 153 -5.54 15.96 -10.11
C ARG A 153 -6.90 15.93 -10.83
N ALA A 154 -7.10 14.95 -11.71
CA ALA A 154 -8.37 14.78 -12.42
C ALA A 154 -9.54 14.41 -11.49
N LEU A 155 -9.25 13.72 -10.40
CA LEU A 155 -10.25 13.32 -9.40
C LEU A 155 -10.55 14.41 -8.37
N ASN A 156 -9.68 15.40 -8.22
CA ASN A 156 -9.81 16.42 -7.18
C ASN A 156 -11.16 17.14 -7.24
N GLY A 157 -11.87 17.17 -6.12
CA GLY A 157 -13.21 17.74 -6.01
C GLY A 157 -14.34 16.81 -6.48
N GLN A 158 -14.05 15.63 -7.04
CA GLN A 158 -15.12 14.67 -7.32
C GLN A 158 -15.77 14.19 -6.02
N SER A 159 -17.11 14.19 -6.04
CA SER A 159 -17.93 13.82 -4.90
C SER A 159 -18.86 12.66 -5.28
N VAL A 160 -18.75 11.55 -4.56
CA VAL A 160 -19.55 10.33 -4.79
C VAL A 160 -20.23 9.88 -3.50
N LYS A 161 -21.25 9.02 -3.58
CA LYS A 161 -21.83 8.38 -2.40
C LYS A 161 -20.74 7.66 -1.61
N ILE A 162 -20.92 7.47 -0.29
CA ILE A 162 -19.92 6.81 0.58
C ILE A 162 -19.46 5.47 -0.02
N THR A 163 -20.37 4.65 -0.52
CA THR A 163 -20.08 3.36 -1.16
C THR A 163 -19.78 3.45 -2.65
N GLY A 164 -19.82 4.66 -3.22
CA GLY A 164 -19.57 4.90 -4.65
C GLY A 164 -18.06 4.83 -4.95
N MET A 165 -17.74 4.52 -6.19
CA MET A 165 -16.38 4.52 -6.71
C MET A 165 -16.12 5.84 -7.44
N PHE A 166 -14.94 6.40 -7.25
CA PHE A 166 -14.45 7.50 -8.07
C PHE A 166 -14.15 6.96 -9.47
N SER A 167 -14.38 7.77 -10.50
CA SER A 167 -14.05 7.37 -11.87
C SER A 167 -13.05 8.33 -12.47
N SER A 168 -12.03 7.80 -13.10
CA SER A 168 -11.05 8.52 -13.91
C SER A 168 -11.15 8.02 -15.36
N GLU A 169 -10.51 8.71 -16.31
CA GLU A 169 -10.38 8.24 -17.69
C GLU A 169 -9.70 6.87 -17.82
N ILE A 170 -9.01 6.42 -16.75
CA ILE A 170 -8.32 5.13 -16.69
C ILE A 170 -9.24 4.03 -16.11
N GLY A 171 -10.45 4.38 -15.67
CA GLY A 171 -11.43 3.48 -15.07
C GLY A 171 -11.75 3.81 -13.60
N PRO A 172 -12.62 3.02 -12.95
CA PRO A 172 -12.97 3.21 -11.55
C PRO A 172 -11.77 2.91 -10.63
N LEU A 173 -11.69 3.65 -9.53
CA LEU A 173 -10.67 3.54 -8.49
C LEU A 173 -11.29 3.12 -7.16
#